data_e4e3bd6a470b54d60e27578cff461b76
#
_entry.id   e4e3bd6a470b54d60e27578cff461b76
#
_cell.length_a   1.000
_cell.length_b   1.000
_cell.length_c   1.000
_cell.angle_alpha   90.00
_cell.angle_beta   90.00
_cell.angle_gamma   90.00
#
_symmetry.space_group_name_H-M   'P 1'
#
loop_
_entity.id
_entity.type
_entity.pdbx_description
1 polymer ?
#
loop_
_entity_poly.entity_id
_entity_poly.type
_entity_poly.pdbx_seq_one_letter_code
_entity_poly.pdbx_strand_id
1 'polypeptide(L)'
;MEEKKVNYWKWAFFVLVGILFISGCYLATKVTSQTKEQTNIAKVSDKNSKQKYTSVDVTLDKKQANATINYYLRKNQKKGKIKYRFLVDKSAIMMGTTKILGKNVSFTLYTKPTLDKNGNILLKVKSVAIGSLNAPAGFILKYVKNNYDLGKVAIIDPKAKTITLDLNQLTKKQDVLVKGTKLDLVNDEFKINVKVPLK
;
A
#
# COMPACT_ATOMS: atom_id res chain seq x y z
N MET A 1 -77.30 31.03 -44.22
CA MET A 1 -75.93 31.16 -43.73
C MET A 1 -75.90 30.66 -42.27
N GLU A 2 -75.45 29.45 -42.07
CA GLU A 2 -75.34 28.95 -40.69
C GLU A 2 -74.06 29.49 -40.09
N GLU A 3 -74.20 30.27 -39.03
CA GLU A 3 -73.08 30.76 -38.22
C GLU A 3 -72.53 29.55 -37.42
N LYS A 4 -71.35 29.07 -37.80
CA LYS A 4 -70.62 28.09 -37.03
C LYS A 4 -70.21 28.73 -35.67
N LYS A 5 -71.00 28.43 -34.64
CA LYS A 5 -70.59 28.79 -33.24
C LYS A 5 -69.26 28.16 -32.92
N VAL A 6 -68.21 28.97 -32.91
CA VAL A 6 -66.85 28.56 -32.48
C VAL A 6 -66.93 28.18 -31.00
N ASN A 7 -66.63 26.94 -30.68
CA ASN A 7 -66.71 26.44 -29.33
C ASN A 7 -65.43 26.82 -28.57
N TYR A 8 -65.43 28.03 -27.97
CA TYR A 8 -64.31 28.63 -27.26
C TYR A 8 -63.72 27.70 -26.17
N TRP A 9 -64.58 26.83 -25.61
CA TRP A 9 -64.12 25.82 -24.59
C TRP A 9 -63.18 24.80 -25.20
N LYS A 10 -63.41 24.33 -26.40
CA LYS A 10 -62.52 23.41 -27.11
C LYS A 10 -61.17 24.06 -27.44
N TRP A 11 -61.21 25.29 -27.88
CA TRP A 11 -60.02 26.08 -28.16
C TRP A 11 -59.17 26.32 -26.91
N ALA A 12 -59.78 26.68 -25.78
CA ALA A 12 -59.13 26.87 -24.50
C ALA A 12 -58.46 25.54 -24.03
N PHE A 13 -59.14 24.42 -24.25
CA PHE A 13 -58.58 23.10 -23.93
C PHE A 13 -57.32 22.76 -24.76
N PHE A 14 -57.37 23.00 -26.09
CA PHE A 14 -56.19 22.77 -26.94
C PHE A 14 -55.01 23.69 -26.61
N VAL A 15 -55.25 24.92 -26.25
CA VAL A 15 -54.21 25.86 -25.80
C VAL A 15 -53.60 25.36 -24.47
N LEU A 16 -54.41 24.92 -23.53
CA LEU A 16 -53.94 24.40 -22.25
C LEU A 16 -53.07 23.14 -22.45
N VAL A 17 -53.52 22.19 -23.30
CA VAL A 17 -52.75 21.00 -23.64
C VAL A 17 -51.43 21.33 -24.31
N GLY A 18 -51.43 22.32 -25.24
CA GLY A 18 -50.24 22.80 -25.89
C GLY A 18 -49.20 23.37 -24.90
N ILE A 19 -49.65 24.18 -23.95
CA ILE A 19 -48.78 24.72 -22.88
C ILE A 19 -48.19 23.61 -22.00
N LEU A 20 -48.98 22.61 -21.61
CA LEU A 20 -48.51 21.46 -20.83
C LEU A 20 -47.50 20.65 -21.61
N PHE A 21 -47.69 20.45 -22.93
CA PHE A 21 -46.74 19.72 -23.77
C PHE A 21 -45.40 20.44 -23.90
N ILE A 22 -45.44 21.77 -24.15
CA ILE A 22 -44.23 22.59 -24.25
C ILE A 22 -43.48 22.63 -22.89
N SER A 23 -44.22 22.77 -21.78
CA SER A 23 -43.66 22.77 -20.44
C SER A 23 -43.03 21.39 -20.11
N GLY A 24 -43.69 20.30 -20.48
CA GLY A 24 -43.16 18.94 -20.30
C GLY A 24 -41.88 18.68 -21.11
N CYS A 25 -41.86 19.09 -22.39
CA CYS A 25 -40.65 19.01 -23.21
C CYS A 25 -39.51 19.86 -22.67
N TYR A 26 -39.81 21.08 -22.21
CA TYR A 26 -38.79 21.96 -21.60
C TYR A 26 -38.18 21.36 -20.32
N LEU A 27 -39.01 20.80 -19.44
CA LEU A 27 -38.53 20.12 -18.23
C LEU A 27 -37.74 18.87 -18.60
N ALA A 28 -38.19 18.07 -19.54
CA ALA A 28 -37.46 16.85 -19.98
C ALA A 28 -36.08 17.20 -20.53
N THR A 29 -35.93 18.25 -21.35
CA THR A 29 -34.61 18.68 -21.85
C THR A 29 -33.73 19.25 -20.76
N LYS A 30 -34.28 19.95 -19.77
CA LYS A 30 -33.53 20.46 -18.62
C LYS A 30 -33.06 19.35 -17.68
N VAL A 31 -33.86 18.34 -17.42
CA VAL A 31 -33.52 17.19 -16.55
C VAL A 31 -32.52 16.25 -17.24
N THR A 32 -32.62 16.12 -18.58
CA THR A 32 -31.74 15.20 -19.33
C THR A 32 -30.40 15.84 -19.73
N SER A 33 -30.30 17.19 -19.69
CA SER A 33 -29.04 17.87 -20.00
C SER A 33 -28.07 17.76 -18.82
N GLN A 34 -26.97 17.06 -19.03
CA GLN A 34 -25.87 16.98 -18.05
C GLN A 34 -25.31 18.37 -17.76
N THR A 35 -25.17 18.70 -16.50
CA THR A 35 -24.55 19.96 -16.06
C THR A 35 -23.08 20.01 -16.53
N LYS A 36 -22.58 21.20 -16.93
CA LYS A 36 -21.17 21.39 -17.34
C LYS A 36 -20.17 20.81 -16.32
N GLU A 37 -20.51 20.82 -15.04
CA GLU A 37 -19.73 20.22 -13.96
C GLU A 37 -19.68 18.68 -14.06
N GLN A 38 -20.80 18.02 -14.36
CA GLN A 38 -20.84 16.57 -14.57
C GLN A 38 -20.01 16.16 -15.79
N THR A 39 -20.06 16.93 -16.86
CA THR A 39 -19.24 16.69 -18.07
C THR A 39 -17.75 16.90 -17.78
N ASN A 40 -17.40 17.88 -16.93
CA ASN A 40 -16.01 18.11 -16.52
C ASN A 40 -15.51 17.00 -15.59
N ILE A 41 -16.34 16.53 -14.67
CA ILE A 41 -16.00 15.38 -13.80
C ILE A 41 -15.82 14.12 -14.63
N ALA A 42 -16.68 13.86 -15.59
CA ALA A 42 -16.54 12.72 -16.51
C ALA A 42 -15.24 12.81 -17.34
N LYS A 43 -14.87 13.99 -17.85
CA LYS A 43 -13.60 14.19 -18.58
C LYS A 43 -12.36 14.04 -17.71
N VAL A 44 -12.43 14.42 -16.42
CA VAL A 44 -11.34 14.21 -15.46
C VAL A 44 -11.22 12.71 -15.13
N SER A 45 -12.34 12.01 -14.97
CA SER A 45 -12.36 10.56 -14.75
C SER A 45 -11.80 9.80 -15.94
N ASP A 46 -12.10 10.20 -17.17
CA ASP A 46 -11.59 9.55 -18.40
C ASP A 46 -10.09 9.78 -18.61
N LYS A 47 -9.55 10.93 -18.22
CA LYS A 47 -8.08 11.16 -18.23
C LYS A 47 -7.35 10.26 -17.23
N ASN A 48 -7.97 9.94 -16.11
CA ASN A 48 -7.40 9.04 -15.08
C ASN A 48 -7.57 7.55 -15.44
N SER A 49 -8.46 7.20 -16.36
CA SER A 49 -8.70 5.80 -16.77
C SER A 49 -7.50 5.15 -17.49
N LYS A 50 -6.50 5.94 -17.94
CA LYS A 50 -5.23 5.43 -18.47
C LYS A 50 -4.17 5.14 -17.41
N GLN A 51 -4.32 5.63 -16.18
CA GLN A 51 -3.42 5.32 -15.08
C GLN A 51 -3.89 4.05 -14.37
N LYS A 52 -3.09 2.98 -14.50
CA LYS A 52 -3.35 1.71 -13.78
C LYS A 52 -3.17 1.83 -12.26
N TYR A 53 -2.44 2.83 -11.77
CA TYR A 53 -2.09 3.03 -10.36
C TYR A 53 -2.15 4.50 -9.98
N THR A 54 -2.60 4.79 -8.77
CA THR A 54 -2.33 6.07 -8.10
C THR A 54 -1.12 5.93 -7.19
N SER A 55 -0.36 7.01 -6.97
CA SER A 55 0.87 7.00 -6.18
C SER A 55 0.71 7.88 -4.96
N VAL A 56 1.08 7.34 -3.80
CA VAL A 56 1.07 8.04 -2.52
C VAL A 56 2.46 7.95 -1.91
N ASP A 57 3.05 9.10 -1.55
CA ASP A 57 4.30 9.14 -0.81
C ASP A 57 4.00 9.23 0.69
N VAL A 58 4.61 8.31 1.44
CA VAL A 58 4.48 8.22 2.89
C VAL A 58 5.83 8.46 3.53
N THR A 59 5.89 9.41 4.46
CA THR A 59 7.07 9.66 5.29
C THR A 59 6.82 9.15 6.70
N LEU A 60 7.77 8.40 7.24
CA LEU A 60 7.73 7.82 8.59
C LEU A 60 8.97 8.26 9.35
N ASP A 61 8.83 8.46 10.66
CA ASP A 61 9.95 8.52 11.61
C ASP A 61 10.33 7.12 12.13
N LYS A 62 11.41 6.99 12.91
CA LYS A 62 11.84 5.72 13.51
C LYS A 62 10.77 5.11 14.42
N LYS A 63 10.05 5.93 15.17
CA LYS A 63 9.01 5.47 16.08
C LYS A 63 7.86 4.80 15.31
N GLN A 64 7.41 5.44 14.25
CA GLN A 64 6.37 4.93 13.36
C GLN A 64 6.83 3.69 12.61
N ALA A 65 8.08 3.70 12.08
CA ALA A 65 8.67 2.55 11.42
C ALA A 65 8.77 1.34 12.38
N ASN A 66 9.29 1.56 13.59
CA ASN A 66 9.36 0.52 14.62
C ASN A 66 7.98 -0.04 15.00
N ALA A 67 6.98 0.83 15.19
CA ALA A 67 5.62 0.42 15.51
C ALA A 67 5.02 -0.43 14.40
N THR A 68 5.15 0.01 13.15
CA THR A 68 4.61 -0.67 11.96
C THR A 68 5.25 -2.04 11.76
N ILE A 69 6.59 -2.12 11.81
CA ILE A 69 7.33 -3.37 11.62
C ILE A 69 6.98 -4.37 12.74
N ASN A 70 6.99 -3.93 14.00
CA ASN A 70 6.68 -4.83 15.11
C ASN A 70 5.20 -5.27 15.13
N TYR A 71 4.26 -4.43 14.66
CA TYR A 71 2.88 -4.84 14.45
C TYR A 71 2.78 -5.95 13.42
N TYR A 72 3.43 -5.78 12.25
CA TYR A 72 3.47 -6.78 11.18
C TYR A 72 4.10 -8.09 11.65
N LEU A 73 5.24 -8.02 12.32
CA LEU A 73 5.92 -9.20 12.87
C LEU A 73 5.01 -9.96 13.84
N ARG A 74 4.35 -9.27 14.77
CA ARG A 74 3.42 -9.91 15.73
C ARG A 74 2.25 -10.59 15.03
N LYS A 75 1.66 -9.95 14.02
CA LYS A 75 0.53 -10.50 13.27
C LYS A 75 0.90 -11.77 12.49
N ASN A 76 2.12 -11.85 11.99
CA ASN A 76 2.58 -12.95 11.13
C ASN A 76 3.42 -14.01 11.89
N GLN A 77 3.71 -13.80 13.17
CA GLN A 77 4.38 -14.81 13.99
C GLN A 77 3.45 -16.01 14.23
N LYS A 78 3.86 -17.18 13.72
CA LYS A 78 3.15 -18.44 14.03
C LYS A 78 3.36 -18.76 15.52
N LYS A 79 2.27 -19.07 16.23
CA LYS A 79 2.34 -19.49 17.66
C LYS A 79 3.36 -20.63 17.81
N GLY A 80 4.37 -20.42 18.65
CA GLY A 80 5.25 -21.46 19.17
C GLY A 80 6.63 -21.63 18.54
N LYS A 81 7.00 -20.94 17.45
CA LYS A 81 8.30 -21.19 16.81
C LYS A 81 9.40 -20.19 17.18
N ILE A 82 9.22 -18.90 16.93
CA ILE A 82 10.22 -17.87 17.24
C ILE A 82 9.51 -16.57 17.57
N LYS A 83 9.98 -15.85 18.60
CA LYS A 83 9.51 -14.51 18.93
C LYS A 83 10.53 -13.51 18.40
N TYR A 84 10.12 -12.68 17.44
CA TYR A 84 10.97 -11.63 16.87
C TYR A 84 10.60 -10.27 17.41
N ARG A 85 11.61 -9.43 17.57
CA ARG A 85 11.47 -7.99 17.81
C ARG A 85 12.44 -7.26 16.90
N PHE A 86 12.00 -6.14 16.36
CA PHE A 86 12.79 -5.31 15.48
C PHE A 86 12.90 -3.90 16.06
N LEU A 87 14.08 -3.33 15.99
CA LEU A 87 14.39 -1.98 16.46
C LEU A 87 15.23 -1.25 15.40
N VAL A 88 14.78 -0.10 14.98
CA VAL A 88 15.54 0.83 14.17
C VAL A 88 15.89 2.04 15.02
N ASP A 89 17.19 2.32 15.12
CA ASP A 89 17.75 3.52 15.72
C ASP A 89 18.93 4.00 14.87
N LYS A 90 20.15 3.90 15.32
CA LYS A 90 21.38 4.13 14.53
C LYS A 90 21.70 2.96 13.59
N SER A 91 21.10 1.84 13.83
CA SER A 91 21.19 0.60 13.05
C SER A 91 19.84 -0.11 13.08
N ALA A 92 19.64 -1.09 12.21
CA ALA A 92 18.48 -1.97 12.30
C ALA A 92 18.90 -3.24 13.06
N ILE A 93 18.25 -3.49 14.18
CA ILE A 93 18.53 -4.59 15.07
C ILE A 93 17.34 -5.54 15.08
N MET A 94 17.58 -6.80 14.76
CA MET A 94 16.60 -7.87 14.92
C MET A 94 17.00 -8.75 16.09
N MET A 95 16.12 -8.91 17.06
CA MET A 95 16.28 -9.77 18.20
C MET A 95 15.25 -10.87 18.16
N GLY A 96 15.61 -12.05 18.61
CA GLY A 96 14.64 -13.14 18.70
C GLY A 96 15.10 -14.22 19.68
N THR A 97 14.15 -15.09 20.03
CA THR A 97 14.41 -16.26 20.87
C THR A 97 13.85 -17.48 20.16
N THR A 98 14.67 -18.51 20.03
CA THR A 98 14.28 -19.79 19.44
C THR A 98 14.69 -20.92 20.36
N LYS A 99 14.10 -22.10 20.15
CA LYS A 99 14.52 -23.32 20.90
C LYS A 99 15.56 -24.08 20.09
N ILE A 100 16.73 -24.31 20.70
CA ILE A 100 17.77 -25.16 20.15
C ILE A 100 18.05 -26.25 21.19
N LEU A 101 17.92 -27.53 20.81
CA LEU A 101 18.08 -28.69 21.71
C LEU A 101 17.23 -28.54 22.98
N GLY A 102 15.98 -28.06 22.85
CA GLY A 102 15.07 -27.89 23.99
C GLY A 102 15.28 -26.63 24.84
N LYS A 103 16.41 -25.93 24.69
CA LYS A 103 16.74 -24.71 25.44
C LYS A 103 16.39 -23.46 24.65
N ASN A 104 15.92 -22.42 25.36
CA ASN A 104 15.68 -21.09 24.75
C ASN A 104 17.03 -20.43 24.49
N VAL A 105 17.27 -20.08 23.22
CA VAL A 105 18.48 -19.40 22.78
C VAL A 105 18.08 -18.05 22.16
N SER A 106 18.63 -16.97 22.70
CA SER A 106 18.43 -15.63 22.17
C SER A 106 19.47 -15.33 21.10
N PHE A 107 19.05 -14.62 20.05
CA PHE A 107 19.94 -14.10 19.03
C PHE A 107 19.69 -12.61 18.79
N THR A 108 20.74 -11.91 18.42
CA THR A 108 20.68 -10.50 18.04
C THR A 108 21.45 -10.31 16.74
N LEU A 109 20.82 -9.72 15.77
CA LEU A 109 21.36 -9.41 14.45
C LEU A 109 21.47 -7.89 14.30
N TYR A 110 22.68 -7.38 14.19
CA TYR A 110 22.95 -5.96 13.94
C TYR A 110 23.17 -5.75 12.45
N THR A 111 22.41 -4.83 11.86
CA THR A 111 22.48 -4.57 10.43
C THR A 111 22.55 -3.06 10.13
N LYS A 112 23.18 -2.71 9.00
CA LYS A 112 23.09 -1.39 8.39
C LYS A 112 22.04 -1.45 7.26
N PRO A 113 20.88 -0.82 7.41
CA PRO A 113 19.88 -0.81 6.36
C PRO A 113 20.24 0.25 5.30
N THR A 114 20.01 -0.10 4.05
CA THR A 114 20.10 0.77 2.87
C THR A 114 18.98 0.41 1.90
N LEU A 115 18.80 1.20 0.85
CA LEU A 115 17.91 0.83 -0.25
C LEU A 115 18.73 0.27 -1.42
N ASP A 116 18.19 -0.75 -2.07
CA ASP A 116 18.72 -1.21 -3.35
C ASP A 116 18.17 -0.38 -4.53
N LYS A 117 18.61 -0.67 -5.75
CA LYS A 117 18.17 0.01 -6.98
C LYS A 117 16.67 -0.14 -7.26
N ASN A 118 16.04 -1.15 -6.70
CA ASN A 118 14.61 -1.45 -6.86
C ASN A 118 13.76 -0.79 -5.77
N GLY A 119 14.40 -0.18 -4.77
CA GLY A 119 13.73 0.40 -3.59
C GLY A 119 13.38 -0.66 -2.54
N ASN A 120 13.99 -1.83 -2.58
CA ASN A 120 13.90 -2.82 -1.50
C ASN A 120 14.84 -2.45 -0.36
N ILE A 121 14.56 -2.93 0.84
CA ILE A 121 15.43 -2.71 1.98
C ILE A 121 16.55 -3.75 1.98
N LEU A 122 17.78 -3.30 1.84
CA LEU A 122 18.98 -4.11 1.92
C LEU A 122 19.60 -3.98 3.31
N LEU A 123 19.58 -5.06 4.09
CA LEU A 123 20.18 -5.14 5.42
C LEU A 123 21.59 -5.76 5.31
N LYS A 124 22.63 -4.95 5.41
CA LYS A 124 24.01 -5.44 5.48
C LYS A 124 24.33 -5.85 6.91
N VAL A 125 24.55 -7.14 7.14
CA VAL A 125 24.82 -7.69 8.47
C VAL A 125 26.20 -7.25 8.93
N LYS A 126 26.27 -6.65 10.12
CA LYS A 126 27.49 -6.19 10.79
C LYS A 126 28.00 -7.23 11.78
N SER A 127 27.11 -7.71 12.64
CA SER A 127 27.41 -8.73 13.61
C SER A 127 26.18 -9.56 13.96
N VAL A 128 26.42 -10.76 14.46
CA VAL A 128 25.39 -11.65 15.00
C VAL A 128 25.87 -12.12 16.37
N ALA A 129 25.03 -11.99 17.38
CA ALA A 129 25.25 -12.57 18.70
C ALA A 129 24.24 -13.68 18.96
N ILE A 130 24.70 -14.76 19.59
CA ILE A 130 23.89 -15.89 20.09
C ILE A 130 24.12 -15.99 21.58
N GLY A 131 23.12 -15.59 22.37
CA GLY A 131 23.34 -15.33 23.78
C GLY A 131 24.38 -14.22 23.96
N SER A 132 25.46 -14.50 24.67
CA SER A 132 26.61 -13.62 24.88
C SER A 132 27.74 -13.79 23.86
N LEU A 133 27.65 -14.75 22.94
CA LEU A 133 28.71 -15.11 22.01
C LEU A 133 28.51 -14.43 20.64
N ASN A 134 29.60 -13.88 20.11
CA ASN A 134 29.61 -13.42 18.73
C ASN A 134 29.71 -14.60 17.77
N ALA A 135 28.84 -14.67 16.79
CA ALA A 135 28.79 -15.74 15.81
C ALA A 135 29.17 -15.23 14.40
N PRO A 136 29.84 -16.07 13.58
CA PRO A 136 30.17 -15.73 12.20
C PRO A 136 28.87 -15.49 11.39
N ALA A 137 28.66 -14.25 10.92
CA ALA A 137 27.42 -13.85 10.26
C ALA A 137 27.07 -14.71 9.05
N GLY A 138 28.07 -15.04 8.20
CA GLY A 138 27.85 -15.89 7.02
C GLY A 138 27.36 -17.29 7.37
N PHE A 139 27.89 -17.88 8.45
CA PHE A 139 27.46 -19.19 8.95
C PHE A 139 26.00 -19.14 9.42
N ILE A 140 25.66 -18.16 10.25
CA ILE A 140 24.29 -18.02 10.78
C ILE A 140 23.30 -17.73 9.63
N LEU A 141 23.64 -16.86 8.70
CA LEU A 141 22.79 -16.58 7.54
C LEU A 141 22.57 -17.82 6.66
N LYS A 142 23.63 -18.64 6.46
CA LYS A 142 23.51 -19.92 5.75
C LYS A 142 22.58 -20.89 6.49
N TYR A 143 22.74 -20.99 7.81
CA TYR A 143 21.85 -21.81 8.64
C TYR A 143 20.40 -21.35 8.55
N VAL A 144 20.13 -20.04 8.69
CA VAL A 144 18.78 -19.49 8.59
C VAL A 144 18.17 -19.76 7.21
N LYS A 145 18.92 -19.50 6.14
CA LYS A 145 18.49 -19.75 4.77
C LYS A 145 18.08 -21.20 4.52
N ASN A 146 18.80 -22.14 5.09
CA ASN A 146 18.58 -23.58 4.86
C ASN A 146 17.50 -24.20 5.75
N ASN A 147 17.23 -23.62 6.91
CA ASN A 147 16.35 -24.23 7.92
C ASN A 147 15.03 -23.46 8.13
N TYR A 148 14.90 -22.26 7.56
CA TYR A 148 13.71 -21.44 7.74
C TYR A 148 13.18 -20.96 6.38
N ASP A 149 11.90 -21.21 6.15
CA ASP A 149 11.20 -20.63 5.03
C ASP A 149 10.79 -19.18 5.36
N LEU A 150 11.51 -18.23 4.81
CA LEU A 150 11.21 -16.81 4.94
C LEU A 150 10.29 -16.30 3.81
N GLY A 151 9.83 -17.22 2.97
CA GLY A 151 9.05 -16.90 1.79
C GLY A 151 9.82 -16.06 0.78
N LYS A 152 9.09 -15.39 -0.11
CA LYS A 152 9.68 -14.50 -1.14
C LYS A 152 10.00 -13.10 -0.60
N VAL A 153 9.63 -12.80 0.65
CA VAL A 153 9.81 -11.47 1.26
C VAL A 153 11.26 -11.19 1.65
N ALA A 154 11.99 -12.22 2.13
CA ALA A 154 13.37 -12.06 2.58
C ALA A 154 14.30 -12.96 1.78
N ILE A 155 15.23 -12.35 1.06
CA ILE A 155 16.26 -13.02 0.27
C ILE A 155 17.58 -12.90 1.03
N ILE A 156 18.15 -14.05 1.44
CA ILE A 156 19.41 -14.10 2.19
C ILE A 156 20.57 -14.46 1.25
N ASP A 157 21.62 -13.65 1.28
CA ASP A 157 22.94 -13.95 0.70
C ASP A 157 23.98 -14.09 1.82
N PRO A 158 24.36 -15.34 2.20
CA PRO A 158 25.35 -15.57 3.23
C PRO A 158 26.76 -15.13 2.87
N LYS A 159 27.11 -15.14 1.56
CA LYS A 159 28.45 -14.73 1.08
C LYS A 159 28.61 -13.21 1.17
N ALA A 160 27.63 -12.47 0.67
CA ALA A 160 27.58 -11.01 0.78
C ALA A 160 27.25 -10.52 2.20
N LYS A 161 26.79 -11.41 3.09
CA LYS A 161 26.30 -11.11 4.44
C LYS A 161 25.15 -10.09 4.39
N THR A 162 24.19 -10.30 3.49
CA THR A 162 23.06 -9.40 3.29
C THR A 162 21.73 -10.13 3.39
N ILE A 163 20.70 -9.38 3.77
CA ILE A 163 19.29 -9.76 3.71
C ILE A 163 18.56 -8.68 2.93
N THR A 164 17.96 -9.04 1.81
CA THR A 164 17.12 -8.14 1.03
C THR A 164 15.65 -8.38 1.37
N LEU A 165 14.95 -7.34 1.78
CA LEU A 165 13.51 -7.39 2.03
C LEU A 165 12.78 -6.80 0.82
N ASP A 166 12.08 -7.66 0.07
CA ASP A 166 11.27 -7.26 -1.07
C ASP A 166 9.92 -6.74 -0.58
N LEU A 167 9.76 -5.41 -0.60
CA LEU A 167 8.56 -4.74 -0.10
C LEU A 167 7.32 -5.08 -0.92
N ASN A 168 7.45 -5.37 -2.22
CA ASN A 168 6.33 -5.74 -3.06
C ASN A 168 5.75 -7.11 -2.72
N GLN A 169 6.58 -8.03 -2.21
CA GLN A 169 6.07 -9.33 -1.76
C GLN A 169 5.21 -9.23 -0.49
N LEU A 170 5.40 -8.18 0.32
CA LEU A 170 4.56 -7.94 1.50
C LEU A 170 3.12 -7.56 1.12
N THR A 171 2.94 -6.87 0.01
CA THR A 171 1.67 -6.28 -0.44
C THR A 171 1.08 -6.97 -1.67
N LYS A 172 1.71 -8.07 -2.13
CA LYS A 172 1.33 -8.78 -3.37
C LYS A 172 -0.12 -9.21 -3.42
N LYS A 173 -0.72 -9.61 -2.30
CA LYS A 173 -2.13 -10.03 -2.23
C LYS A 173 -3.13 -8.90 -2.47
N GLN A 174 -2.72 -7.66 -2.30
CA GLN A 174 -3.52 -6.46 -2.47
C GLN A 174 -3.24 -5.73 -3.78
N ASP A 175 -2.38 -6.28 -4.66
CA ASP A 175 -1.88 -5.64 -5.90
C ASP A 175 -1.26 -4.24 -5.69
N VAL A 176 -0.86 -3.94 -4.45
CA VAL A 176 -0.20 -2.70 -4.08
C VAL A 176 1.30 -2.84 -4.26
N LEU A 177 1.92 -1.88 -4.95
CA LEU A 177 3.38 -1.83 -5.11
C LEU A 177 3.98 -0.86 -4.09
N VAL A 178 5.01 -1.32 -3.38
CA VAL A 178 5.69 -0.50 -2.35
C VAL A 178 7.17 -0.39 -2.69
N LYS A 179 7.69 0.83 -2.67
CA LYS A 179 9.08 1.14 -2.98
C LYS A 179 9.66 2.09 -1.94
N GLY A 180 10.78 1.74 -1.33
CA GLY A 180 11.55 2.69 -0.55
C GLY A 180 12.17 3.75 -1.48
N THR A 181 12.04 5.03 -1.12
CA THR A 181 12.60 6.16 -1.87
C THR A 181 13.69 6.88 -1.08
N LYS A 182 13.59 6.87 0.25
CA LYS A 182 14.62 7.41 1.16
C LYS A 182 14.69 6.58 2.43
N LEU A 183 15.92 6.34 2.91
CA LEU A 183 16.18 5.70 4.19
C LEU A 183 17.33 6.45 4.85
N ASP A 184 17.00 7.38 5.76
CA ASP A 184 17.94 8.24 6.46
C ASP A 184 17.79 8.06 7.97
N LEU A 185 18.72 7.28 8.54
CA LEU A 185 18.73 7.02 9.98
C LEU A 185 19.24 8.20 10.80
N VAL A 186 19.97 9.13 10.18
CA VAL A 186 20.54 10.29 10.89
C VAL A 186 19.45 11.34 11.09
N ASN A 187 18.73 11.66 10.03
CA ASN A 187 17.67 12.67 10.03
C ASN A 187 16.29 12.10 10.39
N ASP A 188 16.21 10.84 10.82
CA ASP A 188 14.98 10.18 11.24
C ASP A 188 13.88 10.19 10.15
N GLU A 189 14.27 9.91 8.91
CA GLU A 189 13.37 10.02 7.77
C GLU A 189 13.36 8.75 6.92
N PHE A 190 12.19 8.14 6.81
CA PHE A 190 11.92 6.98 5.95
C PHE A 190 10.82 7.37 4.98
N LYS A 191 11.15 7.39 3.68
CA LYS A 191 10.15 7.64 2.63
C LYS A 191 9.89 6.38 1.83
N ILE A 192 8.63 6.10 1.65
CA ILE A 192 8.14 5.01 0.80
C ILE A 192 7.13 5.55 -0.19
N ASN A 193 7.18 5.08 -1.41
CA ASN A 193 6.18 5.31 -2.43
C ASN A 193 5.27 4.08 -2.52
N VAL A 194 3.99 4.30 -2.39
CA VAL A 194 2.95 3.26 -2.43
C VAL A 194 2.09 3.50 -3.67
N LYS A 195 2.04 2.52 -4.58
CA LYS A 195 1.18 2.56 -5.76
C LYS A 195 -0.01 1.64 -5.55
N VAL A 196 -1.20 2.23 -5.55
CA VAL A 196 -2.47 1.53 -5.38
C VAL A 196 -3.14 1.39 -6.75
N PRO A 197 -3.62 0.18 -7.14
CA PRO A 197 -4.30 -0.01 -8.40
C PRO A 197 -5.62 0.79 -8.41
N LEU A 198 -5.87 1.45 -9.52
CA LEU A 198 -7.16 2.07 -9.81
C LEU A 198 -8.04 0.99 -10.46
N LYS A 199 -9.11 0.63 -9.78
CA LYS A 199 -10.14 -0.28 -10.31
C LYS A 199 -11.06 0.46 -11.28
#